data_e75d9eb6d43b3f300c071e4236895b67
#
_entry.id   e75d9eb6d43b3f300c071e4236895b67
#
_cell.length_a   1.000
_cell.length_b   1.000
_cell.length_c   1.000
_cell.angle_alpha   90.00
_cell.angle_beta   90.00
_cell.angle_gamma   90.00
#
_symmetry.space_group_name_H-M   'P 1'
#
loop_
_entity.id
_entity.type
_entity.pdbx_description
1 polymer ?
#
loop_
_entity_poly.entity_id
_entity_poly.type
_entity_poly.pdbx_seq_one_letter_code
_entity_poly.pdbx_strand_id
1 'polypeptide(L)'
;RTVQVMISGAKHIPPQPYLVPKEMENLFIWYNENKDKLHPVELSAEMHERLVTIHPFIDGNGRTSRLLMNLILLQNGFPIAILKGDTESRLKYYSALESAQTENKKQPFLQLIGDNVKETMERIINISEK
;
A
#
# COMPACT_ATOMS: atom_id res chain seq x y z
N ARG A 1 -6.67 -10.10 -14.03
CA ARG A 1 -7.00 -9.50 -15.34
C ARG A 1 -6.43 -10.30 -16.49
N THR A 2 -7.11 -10.26 -17.61
CA THR A 2 -6.71 -10.97 -18.82
C THR A 2 -6.17 -10.04 -19.91
N VAL A 3 -6.13 -8.74 -19.64
CA VAL A 3 -5.64 -7.73 -20.59
C VAL A 3 -4.49 -6.95 -19.99
N GLN A 4 -3.56 -6.49 -20.83
CA GLN A 4 -2.50 -5.60 -20.41
C GLN A 4 -3.08 -4.22 -20.14
N VAL A 5 -2.63 -3.61 -19.02
CA VAL A 5 -3.06 -2.28 -18.60
C VAL A 5 -1.84 -1.38 -18.46
N MET A 6 -2.06 -0.07 -18.58
CA MET A 6 -1.08 0.96 -18.30
C MET A 6 -1.70 1.97 -17.34
N ILE A 7 -0.87 2.52 -16.46
CA ILE A 7 -1.31 3.54 -15.51
C ILE A 7 -0.94 4.90 -16.08
N SER A 8 -1.94 5.73 -16.36
CA SER A 8 -1.73 7.06 -16.92
C SER A 8 -0.84 7.91 -16.02
N GLY A 9 0.22 8.47 -16.58
CA GLY A 9 1.16 9.33 -15.84
C GLY A 9 2.17 8.61 -14.96
N ALA A 10 2.08 7.28 -14.82
CA ALA A 10 3.02 6.50 -14.01
C ALA A 10 4.17 5.97 -14.87
N LYS A 11 5.36 5.91 -14.26
CA LYS A 11 6.54 5.29 -14.90
C LYS A 11 6.49 3.77 -14.83
N HIS A 12 5.88 3.24 -13.77
CA HIS A 12 5.76 1.80 -13.60
C HIS A 12 4.79 1.20 -14.61
N ILE A 13 5.23 0.13 -15.28
CA ILE A 13 4.39 -0.64 -16.20
C ILE A 13 4.03 -1.95 -15.48
N PRO A 14 2.72 -2.20 -15.24
CA PRO A 14 2.31 -3.43 -14.58
C PRO A 14 2.72 -4.67 -15.38
N PRO A 15 2.87 -5.85 -14.72
CA PRO A 15 3.24 -7.07 -15.40
C PRO A 15 2.19 -7.49 -16.44
N GLN A 16 2.63 -8.26 -17.43
CA GLN A 16 1.75 -8.84 -18.43
C GLN A 16 0.68 -9.73 -17.78
N PRO A 17 -0.53 -9.84 -18.37
CA PRO A 17 -1.62 -10.59 -17.76
C PRO A 17 -1.26 -12.03 -17.38
N TYR A 18 -0.46 -12.71 -18.19
CA TYR A 18 -0.08 -14.12 -17.92
C TYR A 18 0.81 -14.27 -16.69
N LEU A 19 1.47 -13.18 -16.24
CA LEU A 19 2.30 -13.18 -15.05
C LEU A 19 1.52 -12.88 -13.77
N VAL A 20 0.33 -12.31 -13.88
CA VAL A 20 -0.45 -11.85 -12.72
C VAL A 20 -0.75 -12.97 -11.72
N PRO A 21 -1.21 -14.17 -12.12
CA PRO A 21 -1.45 -15.24 -11.15
C PRO A 21 -0.20 -15.61 -10.36
N LYS A 22 0.95 -15.68 -11.01
CA LYS A 22 2.22 -16.01 -10.34
C LYS A 22 2.68 -14.89 -9.41
N GLU A 23 2.54 -13.65 -9.85
CA GLU A 23 2.88 -12.50 -9.02
C GLU A 23 2.00 -12.41 -7.78
N MET A 24 0.71 -12.72 -7.90
CA MET A 24 -0.21 -12.76 -6.76
C MET A 24 0.13 -13.90 -5.81
N GLU A 25 0.49 -15.08 -6.34
CA GLU A 25 0.96 -16.19 -5.53
C GLU A 25 2.21 -15.82 -4.74
N ASN A 26 3.18 -15.18 -5.41
CA ASN A 26 4.41 -14.70 -4.78
C ASN A 26 4.12 -13.67 -3.69
N LEU A 27 3.13 -12.80 -3.89
CA LEU A 27 2.71 -11.81 -2.89
C LEU A 27 2.23 -12.50 -1.60
N PHE A 28 1.40 -13.53 -1.72
CA PHE A 28 0.90 -14.26 -0.55
C PHE A 28 2.00 -15.07 0.14
N ILE A 29 2.93 -15.65 -0.63
CA ILE A 29 4.11 -16.32 -0.06
C ILE A 29 4.94 -15.32 0.73
N TRP A 30 5.21 -14.14 0.14
CA TRP A 30 5.95 -13.08 0.82
C TRP A 30 5.26 -12.65 2.12
N TYR A 31 3.94 -12.49 2.09
CA TYR A 31 3.17 -12.14 3.28
C TYR A 31 3.33 -13.18 4.39
N ASN A 32 3.16 -14.45 4.04
CA ASN A 32 3.27 -15.54 5.02
C ASN A 32 4.68 -15.62 5.63
N GLU A 33 5.71 -15.34 4.84
CA GLU A 33 7.10 -15.36 5.32
C GLU A 33 7.44 -14.16 6.21
N ASN A 34 6.74 -13.05 6.07
CA ASN A 34 7.11 -11.78 6.71
C ASN A 34 6.13 -11.29 7.78
N LYS A 35 4.92 -11.83 7.86
CA LYS A 35 3.87 -11.36 8.77
C LYS A 35 4.27 -11.39 10.25
N ASP A 36 5.16 -12.30 10.64
CA ASP A 36 5.64 -12.42 12.01
C ASP A 36 7.03 -11.78 12.22
N LYS A 37 7.63 -11.23 11.16
CA LYS A 37 8.97 -10.64 11.19
C LYS A 37 8.96 -9.13 11.12
N LEU A 38 8.04 -8.55 10.35
CA LEU A 38 7.95 -7.12 10.14
C LEU A 38 7.00 -6.46 11.14
N HIS A 39 7.30 -5.21 11.50
CA HIS A 39 6.35 -4.41 12.23
C HIS A 39 5.04 -4.28 11.43
N PRO A 40 3.85 -4.35 12.07
CA PRO A 40 2.58 -4.30 11.34
C PRO A 40 2.40 -3.12 10.40
N VAL A 41 2.91 -1.94 10.75
CA VAL A 41 2.84 -0.76 9.87
C VAL A 41 3.70 -0.99 8.62
N GLU A 42 4.89 -1.53 8.77
CA GLU A 42 5.76 -1.86 7.65
C GLU A 42 5.14 -2.94 6.76
N LEU A 43 4.60 -3.99 7.37
CA LEU A 43 3.91 -5.07 6.64
C LEU A 43 2.74 -4.53 5.82
N SER A 44 1.92 -3.66 6.42
CA SER A 44 0.76 -3.07 5.76
C SER A 44 1.16 -2.18 4.58
N ALA A 45 2.20 -1.37 4.75
CA ALA A 45 2.71 -0.51 3.68
C ALA A 45 3.28 -1.34 2.52
N GLU A 46 4.05 -2.38 2.83
CA GLU A 46 4.62 -3.28 1.82
C GLU A 46 3.51 -4.01 1.04
N MET A 47 2.49 -4.50 1.71
CA MET A 47 1.39 -5.21 1.04
C MET A 47 0.61 -4.26 0.13
N HIS A 48 0.38 -3.03 0.56
CA HIS A 48 -0.26 -2.02 -0.28
C HIS A 48 0.56 -1.76 -1.56
N GLU A 49 1.84 -1.46 -1.39
CA GLU A 49 2.73 -1.14 -2.52
C GLU A 49 2.86 -2.33 -3.48
N ARG A 50 3.06 -3.54 -2.96
CA ARG A 50 3.22 -4.74 -3.77
C ARG A 50 1.97 -5.07 -4.58
N LEU A 51 0.78 -4.93 -3.99
CA LEU A 51 -0.47 -5.19 -4.71
C LEU A 51 -0.70 -4.17 -5.81
N VAL A 52 -0.49 -2.89 -5.53
CA VAL A 52 -0.61 -1.83 -6.55
C VAL A 52 0.39 -2.05 -7.68
N THR A 53 1.61 -2.50 -7.36
CA THR A 53 2.65 -2.77 -8.34
C THR A 53 2.26 -3.90 -9.30
N ILE A 54 1.62 -4.94 -8.80
CA ILE A 54 1.10 -6.04 -9.63
C ILE A 54 -0.09 -5.57 -10.47
N HIS A 55 -0.93 -4.69 -9.90
CA HIS A 55 -2.11 -4.14 -10.57
C HIS A 55 -3.01 -5.26 -11.13
N PRO A 56 -3.51 -6.17 -10.26
CA PRO A 56 -4.14 -7.41 -10.74
C PRO A 56 -5.52 -7.21 -11.38
N PHE A 57 -6.16 -6.07 -11.15
CA PHE A 57 -7.50 -5.78 -11.66
C PHE A 57 -7.44 -4.74 -12.78
N ILE A 58 -8.50 -4.65 -13.58
CA ILE A 58 -8.65 -3.57 -14.55
C ILE A 58 -8.92 -2.26 -13.82
N ASP A 59 -9.75 -2.32 -12.76
CA ASP A 59 -10.12 -1.16 -11.93
C ASP A 59 -10.18 -1.58 -10.47
N GLY A 60 -10.05 -0.61 -9.56
CA GLY A 60 -10.17 -0.85 -8.12
C GLY A 60 -8.89 -1.32 -7.43
N ASN A 61 -7.74 -1.28 -8.09
CA ASN A 61 -6.47 -1.71 -7.49
C ASN A 61 -6.10 -0.87 -6.27
N GLY A 62 -6.24 0.46 -6.35
CA GLY A 62 -5.96 1.34 -5.23
C GLY A 62 -6.89 1.11 -4.04
N ARG A 63 -8.19 0.94 -4.30
CA ARG A 63 -9.18 0.66 -3.25
C ARG A 63 -8.91 -0.67 -2.57
N THR A 64 -8.63 -1.70 -3.35
CA THR A 64 -8.32 -3.03 -2.82
C THR A 64 -7.02 -3.01 -2.00
N SER A 65 -6.00 -2.32 -2.48
CA SER A 65 -4.72 -2.19 -1.78
C SER A 65 -4.88 -1.44 -0.45
N ARG A 66 -5.69 -0.38 -0.42
CA ARG A 66 -5.98 0.35 0.82
C ARG A 66 -6.78 -0.51 1.80
N LEU A 67 -7.75 -1.27 1.31
CA LEU A 67 -8.52 -2.19 2.16
C LEU A 67 -7.61 -3.24 2.79
N LEU A 68 -6.75 -3.87 2.00
CA LEU A 68 -5.81 -4.88 2.48
C LEU A 68 -4.87 -4.29 3.54
N MET A 69 -4.28 -3.13 3.27
CA MET A 69 -3.42 -2.42 4.21
C MET A 69 -4.13 -2.18 5.53
N ASN A 70 -5.34 -1.65 5.48
CA ASN A 70 -6.11 -1.32 6.67
C ASN A 70 -6.56 -2.55 7.45
N LEU A 71 -6.87 -3.66 6.77
CA LEU A 71 -7.16 -4.93 7.44
C LEU A 71 -5.96 -5.42 8.24
N ILE A 72 -4.75 -5.34 7.69
CA ILE A 72 -3.52 -5.73 8.40
C ILE A 72 -3.32 -4.85 9.62
N LEU A 73 -3.50 -3.54 9.50
CA LEU A 73 -3.39 -2.61 10.62
C LEU A 73 -4.37 -2.95 11.72
N LEU A 74 -5.65 -3.12 11.38
CA LEU A 74 -6.70 -3.44 12.35
C LEU A 74 -6.46 -4.77 13.06
N GLN A 75 -6.04 -5.80 12.34
CA GLN A 75 -5.75 -7.10 12.92
C GLN A 75 -4.63 -7.04 13.96
N ASN A 76 -3.76 -6.06 13.86
CA ASN A 76 -2.61 -5.89 14.75
C ASN A 76 -2.81 -4.77 15.79
N GLY A 77 -4.04 -4.29 15.96
CA GLY A 77 -4.39 -3.31 16.98
C GLY A 77 -4.08 -1.86 16.62
N PHE A 78 -3.77 -1.58 15.38
CA PHE A 78 -3.53 -0.21 14.88
C PHE A 78 -4.80 0.37 14.27
N PRO A 79 -4.96 1.71 14.30
CA PRO A 79 -6.03 2.34 13.54
C PRO A 79 -5.71 2.32 12.04
N ILE A 80 -6.72 2.58 11.22
CA ILE A 80 -6.54 2.65 9.77
C ILE A 80 -5.68 3.85 9.37
N ALA A 81 -4.95 3.70 8.26
CA ALA A 81 -4.27 4.81 7.60
C ALA A 81 -5.25 5.48 6.64
N ILE A 82 -5.43 6.78 6.77
CA ILE A 82 -6.31 7.57 5.90
C ILE A 82 -5.43 8.36 4.94
N LEU A 83 -5.47 7.99 3.67
CA LEU A 83 -4.76 8.70 2.62
C LEU A 83 -5.64 9.85 2.13
N LYS A 84 -5.22 11.08 2.42
CA LYS A 84 -5.99 12.27 2.10
C LYS A 84 -6.12 12.48 0.59
N GLY A 85 -7.26 13.00 0.16
CA GLY A 85 -7.57 13.22 -1.25
C GLY A 85 -7.18 14.58 -1.83
N ASP A 86 -6.59 15.48 -1.03
CA ASP A 86 -6.14 16.77 -1.53
C ASP A 86 -4.95 16.61 -2.50
N THR A 87 -4.75 17.59 -3.35
CA THR A 87 -3.72 17.51 -4.40
C THR A 87 -2.32 17.28 -3.87
N GLU A 88 -1.93 18.01 -2.82
CA GLU A 88 -0.59 17.88 -2.23
C GLU A 88 -0.36 16.47 -1.66
N SER A 89 -1.32 15.95 -0.90
CA SER A 89 -1.23 14.61 -0.30
C SER A 89 -1.20 13.52 -1.38
N ARG A 90 -1.99 13.66 -2.43
CA ARG A 90 -1.99 12.72 -3.56
C ARG A 90 -0.67 12.70 -4.29
N LEU A 91 -0.05 13.88 -4.52
CA LEU A 91 1.25 13.97 -5.16
C LEU A 91 2.34 13.29 -4.33
N LYS A 92 2.33 13.49 -3.01
CA LYS A 92 3.26 12.81 -2.10
C LYS A 92 3.10 11.29 -2.15
N TYR A 93 1.84 10.82 -2.16
CA TYR A 93 1.53 9.40 -2.25
C TYR A 93 2.06 8.79 -3.55
N TYR A 94 1.76 9.40 -4.69
CA TYR A 94 2.20 8.88 -5.98
C TYR A 94 3.71 8.95 -6.14
N SER A 95 4.36 10.00 -5.66
CA SER A 95 5.82 10.14 -5.69
C SER A 95 6.50 9.04 -4.87
N ALA A 96 6.02 8.79 -3.66
CA ALA A 96 6.57 7.75 -2.80
C ALA A 96 6.36 6.36 -3.40
N LEU A 97 5.17 6.12 -3.96
CA LEU A 97 4.83 4.87 -4.62
C LEU A 97 5.73 4.62 -5.85
N GLU A 98 5.93 5.64 -6.68
CA GLU A 98 6.80 5.55 -7.86
C GLU A 98 8.24 5.23 -7.48
N SER A 99 8.77 5.87 -6.45
CA SER A 99 10.12 5.58 -5.94
C SER A 99 10.27 4.14 -5.48
N ALA A 100 9.25 3.60 -4.82
CA ALA A 100 9.24 2.21 -4.40
C ALA A 100 9.20 1.25 -5.60
N GLN A 101 8.39 1.58 -6.61
CA GLN A 101 8.17 0.70 -7.77
C GLN A 101 9.30 0.72 -8.77
N THR A 102 9.93 1.89 -9.01
CA THR A 102 10.91 2.06 -10.08
C THR A 102 12.35 2.11 -9.59
N GLU A 103 12.58 2.53 -8.35
CA GLU A 103 13.92 2.70 -7.77
C GLU A 103 14.18 1.77 -6.58
N ASN A 104 13.20 0.95 -6.21
CA ASN A 104 13.23 0.07 -5.03
C ASN A 104 13.51 0.84 -3.73
N LYS A 105 13.11 2.10 -3.67
CA LYS A 105 13.22 2.93 -2.47
C LYS A 105 11.93 2.84 -1.68
N LYS A 106 11.91 1.95 -0.70
CA LYS A 106 10.72 1.64 0.10
C LYS A 106 10.46 2.63 1.24
N GLN A 107 11.52 3.29 1.73
CA GLN A 107 11.44 4.12 2.92
C GLN A 107 10.47 5.31 2.81
N PRO A 108 10.43 6.08 1.71
CA PRO A 108 9.47 7.19 1.62
C PRO A 108 8.02 6.75 1.74
N PHE A 109 7.66 5.61 1.14
CA PHE A 109 6.30 5.08 1.22
C PHE A 109 5.98 4.57 2.64
N LEU A 110 6.91 3.84 3.24
CA LEU A 110 6.77 3.39 4.63
C LEU A 110 6.58 4.59 5.58
N GLN A 111 7.38 5.64 5.41
CA GLN A 111 7.28 6.85 6.21
C GLN A 111 5.90 7.52 6.05
N LEU A 112 5.41 7.60 4.82
CA LEU A 112 4.10 8.16 4.53
C LEU A 112 2.98 7.42 5.27
N ILE A 113 2.98 6.10 5.20
CA ILE A 113 1.96 5.28 5.87
C ILE A 113 2.12 5.39 7.39
N GLY A 114 3.34 5.33 7.89
CA GLY A 114 3.62 5.46 9.32
C GLY A 114 3.14 6.80 9.89
N ASP A 115 3.36 7.90 9.17
CA ASP A 115 2.91 9.22 9.58
C ASP A 115 1.38 9.31 9.59
N ASN A 116 0.71 8.70 8.62
CA ASN A 116 -0.76 8.65 8.59
C ASN A 116 -1.34 7.87 9.77
N VAL A 117 -0.77 6.73 10.09
CA VAL A 117 -1.20 5.92 11.25
C VAL A 117 -0.99 6.72 12.54
N LYS A 118 0.17 7.34 12.70
CA LYS A 118 0.49 8.15 13.87
C LYS A 118 -0.50 9.31 14.05
N GLU A 119 -0.82 10.01 12.97
CA GLU A 119 -1.79 11.10 13.00
C GLU A 119 -3.17 10.62 13.47
N THR A 120 -3.62 9.49 12.96
CA THR A 120 -4.90 8.89 13.37
C THR A 120 -4.88 8.49 14.85
N MET A 121 -3.79 7.91 15.33
CA MET A 121 -3.61 7.56 16.75
C MET A 121 -3.68 8.80 17.63
N GLU A 122 -3.01 9.88 17.27
CA GLU A 122 -3.00 11.15 18.01
C GLU A 122 -4.41 11.75 18.09
N ARG A 123 -5.20 11.68 17.01
CA ARG A 123 -6.60 12.14 17.00
C ARG A 123 -7.45 11.33 17.98
N ILE A 124 -7.29 10.01 17.97
CA ILE A 124 -8.04 9.12 18.88
C ILE A 124 -7.70 9.45 20.34
N ILE A 125 -6.42 9.62 20.66
CA ILE A 125 -5.97 9.99 22.01
C ILE A 125 -6.57 11.32 22.42
N ASN A 126 -6.51 12.34 21.56
CA ASN A 126 -7.04 13.66 21.85
C ASN A 126 -8.56 13.64 22.11
N ILE A 127 -9.30 12.83 21.36
CA ILE A 127 -10.74 12.65 21.57
C ILE A 127 -11.01 11.96 22.90
N SER A 128 -10.22 10.94 23.24
CA SER A 128 -10.38 10.16 24.47
C SER A 128 -10.08 10.99 25.74
N GLU A 129 -9.25 12.01 25.65
CA GLU A 129 -8.89 12.90 26.76
C GLU A 129 -9.93 14.00 27.03
N LYS A 130 -10.88 14.16 26.15
CA LYS A 130 -11.99 15.10 26.30
C LYS A 130 -13.16 14.45 27.01
#